data_d79fa13421200fdf8291f74eb1ca0acc
#
_entry.id   d79fa13421200fdf8291f74eb1ca0acc
#
_cell.length_a   1.000
_cell.length_b   1.000
_cell.length_c   1.000
_cell.angle_alpha   90.00
_cell.angle_beta   90.00
_cell.angle_gamma   90.00
#
_symmetry.space_group_name_H-M   'P 1'
#
loop_
_entity.id
_entity.type
_entity.pdbx_description
1 polymer ?
#
loop_
_entity_poly.entity_id
_entity_poly.type
_entity_poly.pdbx_seq_one_letter_code
_entity_poly.pdbx_strand_id
1 'polypeptide(L)'
;MAEAITARLGRANPLLYAVMNGGLVAAGRLLTKLNFPLQLGYLHATRYGHELDGNFLDWRVRPTQDMRGRSVLIVDDILDVGTTLAAIVDYCFEQGAFEVLTAVLVNKIHDRKARPGLKADFVGVDVPDRFVFGCGMDYKGYWRNAAGIYALKDH
;
A
#
# COMPACT_ATOMS: atom_id res chain seq x y z
N MET A 1 -3.82 -10.10 -9.63
CA MET A 1 -4.21 -8.92 -8.83
C MET A 1 -5.23 -8.05 -9.57
N ALA A 2 -4.94 -7.53 -10.75
CA ALA A 2 -5.84 -6.63 -11.47
C ALA A 2 -7.26 -7.20 -11.72
N GLU A 3 -7.36 -8.47 -12.05
CA GLU A 3 -8.66 -9.15 -12.24
C GLU A 3 -9.48 -9.18 -10.95
N ALA A 4 -8.86 -9.49 -9.82
CA ALA A 4 -9.52 -9.52 -8.52
C ALA A 4 -9.99 -8.11 -8.10
N ILE A 5 -9.17 -7.09 -8.31
CA ILE A 5 -9.53 -5.69 -8.05
C ILE A 5 -10.70 -5.28 -8.95
N THR A 6 -10.66 -5.62 -10.24
CA THR A 6 -11.73 -5.31 -11.19
C THR A 6 -13.04 -5.97 -10.78
N ALA A 7 -13.02 -7.24 -10.37
CA ALA A 7 -14.19 -7.94 -9.89
C ALA A 7 -14.82 -7.27 -8.66
N ARG A 8 -13.98 -6.71 -7.77
CA ARG A 8 -14.43 -6.11 -6.51
C ARG A 8 -14.82 -4.64 -6.64
N LEU A 9 -14.09 -3.86 -7.43
CA LEU A 9 -14.20 -2.39 -7.48
C LEU A 9 -14.61 -1.84 -8.84
N GLY A 10 -14.76 -2.65 -9.87
CA GLY A 10 -15.00 -2.20 -11.24
C GLY A 10 -16.27 -1.35 -11.45
N ARG A 11 -17.21 -1.38 -10.51
CA ARG A 11 -18.45 -0.59 -10.53
C ARG A 11 -18.53 0.43 -9.39
N ALA A 12 -17.48 0.54 -8.57
CA ALA A 12 -17.51 1.36 -7.36
C ALA A 12 -16.99 2.78 -7.58
N ASN A 13 -16.42 3.09 -8.75
CA ASN A 13 -15.74 4.35 -9.01
C ASN A 13 -14.79 4.73 -7.87
N PRO A 14 -13.78 3.90 -7.57
CA PRO A 14 -12.96 4.09 -6.38
C PRO A 14 -11.97 5.23 -6.50
N LEU A 15 -11.52 5.72 -5.36
CA LEU A 15 -10.29 6.49 -5.22
C LEU A 15 -9.12 5.50 -5.07
N LEU A 16 -8.15 5.56 -5.97
CA LEU A 16 -6.92 4.80 -5.84
C LEU A 16 -5.79 5.74 -5.39
N TYR A 17 -5.16 5.41 -4.27
CA TYR A 17 -4.00 6.15 -3.76
C TYR A 17 -2.74 5.31 -3.84
N ALA A 18 -1.74 5.85 -4.55
CA ALA A 18 -0.38 5.32 -4.52
C ALA A 18 0.35 5.84 -3.28
N VAL A 19 0.92 4.94 -2.50
CA VAL A 19 1.74 5.29 -1.34
C VAL A 19 3.17 5.56 -1.80
N MET A 20 3.58 6.81 -1.72
CA MET A 20 4.93 7.23 -2.13
C MET A 20 5.97 6.86 -1.07
N ASN A 21 7.21 6.60 -1.47
CA ASN A 21 7.64 6.45 -2.89
C ASN A 21 7.47 5.02 -3.40
N GLY A 22 7.47 4.04 -2.49
CA GLY A 22 7.57 2.61 -2.81
C GLY A 22 6.43 2.08 -3.68
N GLY A 23 5.21 2.55 -3.44
CA GLY A 23 4.01 2.11 -4.17
C GLY A 23 3.89 2.66 -5.59
N LEU A 24 4.77 3.58 -6.01
CA LEU A 24 4.68 4.22 -7.32
C LEU A 24 4.76 3.22 -8.49
N VAL A 25 5.71 2.29 -8.44
CA VAL A 25 5.92 1.31 -9.51
C VAL A 25 4.75 0.33 -9.58
N ALA A 26 4.30 -0.20 -8.44
CA ALA A 26 3.16 -1.10 -8.38
C ALA A 26 1.88 -0.42 -8.86
N ALA A 27 1.60 0.80 -8.41
CA ALA A 27 0.44 1.57 -8.82
C ALA A 27 0.48 1.88 -10.33
N GLY A 28 1.61 2.32 -10.86
CA GLY A 28 1.75 2.64 -12.28
C GLY A 28 1.53 1.42 -13.19
N ARG A 29 2.04 0.26 -12.81
CA ARG A 29 1.81 -0.99 -13.55
C ARG A 29 0.38 -1.49 -13.42
N LEU A 30 -0.22 -1.37 -12.23
CA LEU A 30 -1.58 -1.81 -11.97
C LEU A 30 -2.60 -0.97 -12.73
N LEU A 31 -2.47 0.35 -12.72
CA LEU A 31 -3.41 1.29 -13.34
C LEU A 31 -3.72 0.97 -14.79
N THR A 32 -2.72 0.61 -15.58
CA THR A 32 -2.91 0.28 -17.00
C THR A 32 -3.65 -1.04 -17.25
N LYS A 33 -3.87 -1.82 -16.18
CA LYS A 33 -4.60 -3.09 -16.20
C LYS A 33 -6.02 -2.97 -15.62
N LEU A 34 -6.37 -1.83 -15.06
CA LEU A 34 -7.68 -1.55 -14.48
C LEU A 34 -8.53 -0.78 -15.52
N ASN A 35 -9.34 -1.50 -16.26
CA ASN A 35 -10.12 -0.94 -17.37
C ASN A 35 -11.53 -0.53 -16.90
N PHE A 36 -11.60 0.35 -15.91
CA PHE A 36 -12.83 0.94 -15.39
C PHE A 36 -12.58 2.34 -14.80
N PRO A 37 -13.60 3.19 -14.68
CA PRO A 37 -13.44 4.52 -14.11
C PRO A 37 -12.97 4.49 -12.66
N LEU A 38 -11.92 5.25 -12.38
CA LEU A 38 -11.41 5.51 -11.04
C LEU A 38 -10.76 6.89 -11.00
N GLN A 39 -10.59 7.43 -9.81
CA GLN A 39 -9.79 8.64 -9.62
C GLN A 39 -8.46 8.27 -8.97
N LEU A 40 -7.38 8.83 -9.51
CA LEU A 40 -6.03 8.61 -9.02
C LEU A 40 -5.60 9.74 -8.09
N GLY A 41 -5.06 9.37 -6.96
CA GLY A 41 -4.34 10.25 -6.07
C GLY A 41 -3.05 9.60 -5.58
N TYR A 42 -2.33 10.31 -4.75
CA TYR A 42 -1.14 9.80 -4.07
C TYR A 42 -1.08 10.38 -2.65
N LEU A 43 -0.35 9.70 -1.81
CA LEU A 43 -0.06 10.14 -0.46
C LEU A 43 1.36 9.76 -0.08
N HIS A 44 1.92 10.50 0.85
CA HIS A 44 3.23 10.18 1.41
C HIS A 44 3.17 10.38 2.92
N ALA A 45 3.17 9.29 3.65
CA ALA A 45 3.16 9.28 5.10
C ALA A 45 4.23 8.34 5.62
N THR A 46 4.84 8.73 6.71
CA THR A 46 5.74 7.89 7.51
C THR A 46 5.22 7.84 8.94
N ARG A 47 5.59 6.80 9.68
CA ARG A 47 5.27 6.76 11.10
C ARG A 47 6.29 7.56 11.88
N TYR A 48 5.82 8.46 12.73
CA TYR A 48 6.66 9.21 13.65
C TYR A 48 6.72 8.54 15.02
N GLY A 49 7.94 8.30 15.55
CA GLY A 49 8.20 7.98 16.95
C GLY A 49 8.12 6.51 17.34
N HIS A 50 8.86 6.18 18.40
CA HIS A 50 8.86 4.87 19.08
C HIS A 50 7.80 4.79 20.20
N GLU A 51 6.88 5.72 20.29
CA GLU A 51 5.96 5.78 21.41
C GLU A 51 4.73 4.91 21.21
N LEU A 52 4.37 4.21 22.29
CA LEU A 52 3.32 3.20 22.36
C LEU A 52 1.90 3.75 22.27
N ASP A 53 1.73 5.06 22.25
CA ASP A 53 0.43 5.74 22.30
C ASP A 53 0.22 6.65 21.10
N GLY A 54 -0.46 6.11 20.10
CA GLY A 54 -1.07 6.92 19.05
C GLY A 54 -0.59 6.60 17.63
N ASN A 55 -1.54 6.39 16.75
CA ASN A 55 -1.34 6.23 15.30
C ASN A 55 -1.00 7.58 14.65
N PHE A 56 0.11 8.21 15.02
CA PHE A 56 0.51 9.46 14.39
C PHE A 56 1.27 9.18 13.10
N LEU A 57 0.63 9.54 11.98
CA LEU A 57 1.28 9.60 10.69
C LEU A 57 1.96 10.97 10.55
N ASP A 58 3.24 10.94 10.19
CA ASP A 58 3.94 12.11 9.70
C ASP A 58 3.67 12.25 8.20
N TRP A 59 2.84 13.22 7.86
CA TRP A 59 2.42 13.45 6.49
C TRP A 59 3.40 14.37 5.77
N ARG A 60 4.00 13.86 4.71
CA ARG A 60 4.67 14.68 3.70
C ARG A 60 3.69 15.18 2.65
N VAL A 61 2.77 14.32 2.24
CA VAL A 61 1.68 14.67 1.32
C VAL A 61 0.41 13.98 1.78
N ARG A 62 -0.62 14.77 2.07
CA ARG A 62 -1.95 14.28 2.43
C ARG A 62 -2.81 14.04 1.18
N PRO A 63 -3.73 13.07 1.22
CA PRO A 63 -4.77 12.96 0.21
C PRO A 63 -5.56 14.26 0.09
N THR A 64 -5.95 14.63 -1.13
CA THR A 64 -6.68 15.87 -1.42
C THR A 64 -8.12 15.66 -1.83
N GLN A 65 -8.50 14.45 -2.26
CA GLN A 65 -9.88 14.16 -2.66
C GLN A 65 -10.78 13.91 -1.43
N ASP A 66 -12.05 14.25 -1.57
CA ASP A 66 -13.08 13.94 -0.57
C ASP A 66 -13.36 12.43 -0.58
N MET A 67 -13.13 11.77 0.54
CA MET A 67 -13.31 10.32 0.70
C MET A 67 -14.69 9.92 1.20
N ARG A 68 -15.53 10.88 1.60
CA ARG A 68 -16.84 10.59 2.21
C ARG A 68 -17.71 9.74 1.30
N GLY A 69 -18.13 8.59 1.80
CA GLY A 69 -18.97 7.64 1.07
C GLY A 69 -18.29 6.94 -0.11
N ARG A 70 -16.98 7.11 -0.29
CA ARG A 70 -16.20 6.53 -1.39
C ARG A 70 -15.54 5.21 -1.01
N SER A 71 -15.42 4.33 -1.99
CA SER A 71 -14.49 3.20 -1.92
C SER A 71 -13.06 3.69 -2.17
N VAL A 72 -12.13 3.29 -1.32
CA VAL A 72 -10.72 3.67 -1.40
C VAL A 72 -9.87 2.42 -1.59
N LEU A 73 -8.96 2.46 -2.55
CA LEU A 73 -7.93 1.43 -2.76
C LEU A 73 -6.55 2.05 -2.49
N ILE A 74 -5.88 1.54 -1.47
CA ILE A 74 -4.50 1.92 -1.14
C ILE A 74 -3.55 0.94 -1.81
N VAL A 75 -2.63 1.44 -2.62
CA VAL A 75 -1.62 0.62 -3.32
C VAL A 75 -0.24 0.94 -2.75
N ASP A 76 0.42 -0.07 -2.22
CA ASP A 76 1.77 0.03 -1.65
C ASP A 76 2.69 -1.05 -2.24
N ASP A 77 3.99 -0.92 -1.98
CA ASP A 77 4.99 -1.88 -2.46
C ASP A 77 5.00 -3.17 -1.64
N ILE A 78 5.00 -3.04 -0.31
CA ILE A 78 5.20 -4.19 0.58
C ILE A 78 4.37 -4.10 1.86
N LEU A 79 3.80 -5.23 2.25
CA LEU A 79 3.28 -5.44 3.60
C LEU A 79 4.33 -6.25 4.39
N ASP A 80 5.14 -5.54 5.16
CA ASP A 80 6.04 -6.11 6.17
C ASP A 80 5.33 -6.14 7.52
N VAL A 81 5.68 -5.30 8.47
CA VAL A 81 4.96 -5.15 9.74
C VAL A 81 3.58 -4.51 9.53
N GLY A 82 3.49 -3.55 8.61
CA GLY A 82 2.23 -2.96 8.18
C GLY A 82 1.71 -1.84 9.07
N THR A 83 2.54 -1.27 9.93
CA THR A 83 2.11 -0.21 10.87
C THR A 83 1.65 1.04 10.13
N THR A 84 2.41 1.49 9.13
CA THR A 84 2.04 2.66 8.33
C THR A 84 0.79 2.40 7.50
N LEU A 85 0.70 1.23 6.86
CA LEU A 85 -0.47 0.85 6.06
C LEU A 85 -1.74 0.81 6.91
N ALA A 86 -1.68 0.20 8.10
CA ALA A 86 -2.80 0.16 9.04
C ALA A 86 -3.25 1.56 9.45
N ALA A 87 -2.32 2.46 9.74
CA ALA A 87 -2.62 3.84 10.10
C ALA A 87 -3.23 4.64 8.94
N ILE A 88 -2.79 4.40 7.70
CA ILE A 88 -3.39 5.00 6.49
C ILE A 88 -4.84 4.52 6.32
N VAL A 89 -5.10 3.24 6.52
CA VAL A 89 -6.46 2.68 6.44
C VAL A 89 -7.37 3.34 7.48
N ASP A 90 -6.92 3.45 8.72
CA ASP A 90 -7.67 4.13 9.79
C ASP A 90 -7.98 5.58 9.42
N TYR A 91 -6.97 6.31 8.93
CA TYR A 91 -7.14 7.68 8.45
C TYR A 91 -8.23 7.79 7.39
N CYS A 92 -8.25 6.91 6.39
CA CYS A 92 -9.26 6.91 5.34
C CYS A 92 -10.67 6.71 5.91
N PHE A 93 -10.85 5.80 6.88
CA PHE A 93 -12.13 5.64 7.57
C PHE A 93 -12.52 6.86 8.39
N GLU A 94 -11.58 7.50 9.07
CA GLU A 94 -11.79 8.76 9.80
C GLU A 94 -12.23 9.90 8.87
N GLN A 95 -11.77 9.88 7.61
CA GLN A 95 -12.20 10.81 6.58
C GLN A 95 -13.56 10.45 5.94
N GLY A 96 -14.21 9.41 6.42
CA GLY A 96 -15.57 9.03 6.00
C GLY A 96 -15.63 8.07 4.80
N ALA A 97 -14.53 7.40 4.46
CA ALA A 97 -14.57 6.38 3.42
C ALA A 97 -15.59 5.29 3.75
N PHE A 98 -16.35 4.86 2.75
CA PHE A 98 -17.32 3.76 2.88
C PHE A 98 -16.63 2.42 3.09
N GLU A 99 -15.57 2.19 2.35
CA GLU A 99 -14.70 1.02 2.48
C GLU A 99 -13.26 1.41 2.12
N VAL A 100 -12.30 0.71 2.70
CA VAL A 100 -10.89 0.87 2.39
C VAL A 100 -10.29 -0.50 2.13
N LEU A 101 -9.81 -0.71 0.92
CA LEU A 101 -9.12 -1.92 0.50
C LEU A 101 -7.65 -1.63 0.27
N THR A 102 -6.82 -2.64 0.43
CA THR A 102 -5.37 -2.53 0.28
C THR A 102 -4.84 -3.52 -0.76
N ALA A 103 -3.95 -3.05 -1.61
CA ALA A 103 -3.20 -3.86 -2.57
C ALA A 103 -1.71 -3.64 -2.36
N VAL A 104 -0.97 -4.72 -2.21
CA VAL A 104 0.49 -4.69 -2.08
C VAL A 104 1.13 -5.60 -3.13
N LEU A 105 2.25 -5.16 -3.68
CA LEU A 105 3.01 -6.00 -4.60
C LEU A 105 3.57 -7.21 -3.88
N VAL A 106 4.12 -7.00 -2.69
CA VAL A 106 4.79 -8.02 -1.89
C VAL A 106 4.16 -8.12 -0.50
N ASN A 107 3.86 -9.34 -0.07
CA ASN A 107 3.54 -9.63 1.32
C ASN A 107 4.63 -10.50 1.93
N LYS A 108 5.29 -10.04 2.99
CA LYS A 108 6.23 -10.85 3.77
C LYS A 108 5.50 -11.80 4.70
N ILE A 109 5.88 -13.07 4.65
CA ILE A 109 5.30 -14.09 5.53
C ILE A 109 6.07 -14.13 6.85
N HIS A 110 5.45 -13.61 7.90
CA HIS A 110 5.89 -13.67 9.30
C HIS A 110 4.72 -13.31 10.23
N ASP A 111 4.92 -13.49 11.53
CA ASP A 111 3.91 -13.26 12.58
C ASP A 111 4.04 -11.90 13.30
N ARG A 112 4.93 -11.01 12.84
CA ARG A 112 5.20 -9.69 13.42
C ARG A 112 4.31 -8.58 12.85
N LYS A 113 3.09 -8.89 12.43
CA LYS A 113 2.16 -7.87 11.90
C LYS A 113 1.74 -6.89 12.99
N ALA A 114 1.52 -5.64 12.63
CA ALA A 114 1.18 -4.55 13.53
C ALA A 114 -0.12 -4.80 14.32
N ARG A 115 -1.04 -5.57 13.74
CA ARG A 115 -2.31 -5.95 14.36
C ARG A 115 -2.58 -7.43 14.11
N PRO A 116 -3.25 -8.14 15.05
CA PRO A 116 -3.72 -9.50 14.80
C PRO A 116 -4.59 -9.56 13.52
N GLY A 117 -4.28 -10.48 12.62
CA GLY A 117 -5.04 -10.68 11.39
C GLY A 117 -4.84 -9.62 10.32
N LEU A 118 -3.89 -8.68 10.47
CA LEU A 118 -3.58 -7.69 9.43
C LEU A 118 -3.10 -8.39 8.16
N LYS A 119 -3.81 -8.16 7.08
CA LYS A 119 -3.49 -8.66 5.74
C LYS A 119 -3.92 -7.65 4.69
N ALA A 120 -3.27 -7.65 3.54
CA ALA A 120 -3.74 -6.91 2.38
C ALA A 120 -4.88 -7.67 1.69
N ASP A 121 -5.82 -6.92 1.11
CA ASP A 121 -6.96 -7.51 0.38
C ASP A 121 -6.49 -8.13 -0.95
N PHE A 122 -5.50 -7.52 -1.58
CA PHE A 122 -4.91 -7.97 -2.84
C PHE A 122 -3.39 -8.05 -2.69
N VAL A 123 -2.82 -9.19 -3.03
CA VAL A 123 -1.39 -9.46 -2.92
C VAL A 123 -0.85 -9.90 -4.27
N GLY A 124 0.27 -9.32 -4.69
CA GLY A 124 0.98 -9.75 -5.90
C GLY A 124 1.74 -11.05 -5.69
N VAL A 125 2.62 -11.08 -4.70
CA VAL A 125 3.44 -12.25 -4.36
C VAL A 125 3.74 -12.31 -2.87
N ASP A 126 3.70 -13.52 -2.32
CA ASP A 126 4.18 -13.81 -0.98
C ASP A 126 5.70 -14.12 -1.01
N VAL A 127 6.43 -13.58 -0.05
CA VAL A 127 7.87 -13.84 0.09
C VAL A 127 8.20 -14.22 1.54
N PRO A 128 9.24 -15.04 1.76
CA PRO A 128 9.73 -15.32 3.12
C PRO A 128 10.26 -14.04 3.77
N ASP A 129 10.46 -14.09 5.09
CA ASP A 129 10.96 -12.95 5.88
C ASP A 129 12.44 -12.67 5.61
N ARG A 130 12.71 -12.10 4.45
CA ARG A 130 14.03 -11.65 3.99
C ARG A 130 13.96 -10.18 3.60
N PHE A 131 15.08 -9.49 3.59
CA PHE A 131 15.15 -8.16 3.03
C PHE A 131 15.04 -8.24 1.51
N VAL A 132 13.99 -7.60 0.95
CA VAL A 132 13.72 -7.55 -0.49
C VAL A 132 13.74 -6.12 -0.99
N PHE A 133 14.11 -5.93 -2.26
CA PHE A 133 14.17 -4.64 -2.93
C PHE A 133 13.84 -4.78 -4.42
N GLY A 134 13.68 -3.65 -5.09
CA GLY A 134 13.26 -3.57 -6.50
C GLY A 134 11.76 -3.40 -6.67
N CYS A 135 11.31 -3.07 -7.84
CA CYS A 135 9.92 -2.79 -8.17
C CYS A 135 9.25 -1.77 -7.23
N GLY A 136 9.97 -0.72 -6.89
CA GLY A 136 9.53 0.33 -5.97
C GLY A 136 10.14 0.23 -4.56
N MET A 137 10.48 -0.95 -4.09
CA MET A 137 11.15 -1.16 -2.79
C MET A 137 12.62 -0.77 -2.87
N ASP A 138 13.11 -0.07 -1.85
CA ASP A 138 14.49 0.41 -1.81
C ASP A 138 15.44 -0.50 -1.04
N TYR A 139 16.74 -0.33 -1.36
CA TYR A 139 17.86 -0.72 -0.52
C TYR A 139 18.73 0.53 -0.29
N LYS A 140 18.76 1.02 0.94
CA LYS A 140 19.49 2.23 1.34
C LYS A 140 19.19 3.46 0.47
N GLY A 141 17.93 3.62 0.08
CA GLY A 141 17.46 4.72 -0.78
C GLY A 141 17.63 4.48 -2.29
N TYR A 142 18.21 3.35 -2.69
CA TYR A 142 18.49 3.00 -4.08
C TYR A 142 17.65 1.80 -4.54
N TRP A 143 17.72 1.49 -5.80
CA TRP A 143 17.18 0.28 -6.43
C TRP A 143 15.66 0.18 -6.51
N ARG A 144 14.91 1.21 -6.19
CA ARG A 144 13.46 1.24 -6.46
C ARG A 144 13.14 1.01 -7.94
N ASN A 145 14.07 1.37 -8.83
CA ASN A 145 13.99 1.22 -10.27
C ASN A 145 14.43 -0.16 -10.80
N ALA A 146 14.87 -1.07 -9.96
CA ALA A 146 15.14 -2.43 -10.41
C ALA A 146 13.86 -3.09 -10.91
N ALA A 147 13.94 -3.76 -12.08
CA ALA A 147 12.76 -4.29 -12.76
C ALA A 147 12.17 -5.54 -12.07
N GLY A 148 12.97 -6.27 -11.31
CA GLY A 148 12.56 -7.45 -10.55
C GLY A 148 12.49 -7.20 -9.05
N ILE A 149 12.04 -8.23 -8.33
CA ILE A 149 12.09 -8.30 -6.87
C ILE A 149 13.28 -9.18 -6.50
N TYR A 150 14.19 -8.64 -5.71
CA TYR A 150 15.43 -9.29 -5.31
C TYR A 150 15.51 -9.39 -3.80
N ALA A 151 16.08 -10.47 -3.29
CA ALA A 151 16.41 -10.61 -1.88
C ALA A 151 17.91 -10.41 -1.67
N LEU A 152 18.28 -9.78 -0.56
CA LEU A 152 19.68 -9.75 -0.15
C LEU A 152 20.16 -11.17 0.12
N LYS A 153 21.38 -11.44 -0.31
CA LYS A 153 22.06 -12.69 0.05
C LYS A 153 22.34 -12.67 1.55
N ASP A 154 21.99 -13.72 2.23
CA ASP A 154 22.33 -13.90 3.65
C ASP A 154 23.86 -13.90 3.80
N HIS A 155 24.34 -13.14 4.77
CA HIS A 155 25.78 -13.08 5.12
C HIS A 155 26.06 -14.03 6.28
#